data_4bd137ddc890570ae44147347be42b21
#
_entry.id   4bd137ddc890570ae44147347be42b21
#
_cell.length_a   1.000
_cell.length_b   1.000
_cell.length_c   1.000
_cell.angle_alpha   90.00
_cell.angle_beta   90.00
_cell.angle_gamma   90.00
#
_symmetry.space_group_name_H-M   'P 1'
#
loop_
_entity.id
_entity.type
_entity.pdbx_description
1 polymer ?
#
loop_
_entity_poly.entity_id
_entity_poly.type
_entity_poly.pdbx_seq_one_letter_code
_entity_poly.pdbx_strand_id
1 'polypeptide(L)'
;MVFSKQFATMVKAGLPILNVLGMLRDQIEHPQMKEIIEDVRKSLEGGVTLSKCFEKYPKIFDNIYINLIKAGEASGKLDVFLLKLVESLEKREKVKKKIKGALMYPSVMFSVAIVVMVFMLIKVVPVFAKMYEGMGVALPTPTAAIMTASDFMRGTGGMVTFITLAVAFVIFKYTTSKMPNVRYAWHKQVLKLPVFGDMILKSLIARVSLIMGNLSSAGVNLLESIEIAKQVSNNDVVTLALENVKKGVFSGDTLTKLFAKEPVFPPTFSQLVSVGEQTGNLDEMFTSVSRYYEEEFDTAVDNMSSLIEPIMIVFMGTMIGGLMIAMYSPIFNVGAIVGG
;
A
#
# COMPACT_ATOMS: atom_id res chain seq x y z
N MET A 1 9.64 -2.64 -14.49
CA MET A 1 9.04 -3.96 -14.78
C MET A 1 9.51 -4.54 -16.12
N VAL A 2 9.21 -3.89 -17.28
CA VAL A 2 9.63 -4.37 -18.61
C VAL A 2 11.14 -4.59 -18.71
N PHE A 3 11.94 -3.59 -18.32
CA PHE A 3 13.40 -3.69 -18.23
C PHE A 3 13.85 -4.94 -17.48
N SER A 4 13.31 -5.19 -16.28
CA SER A 4 13.75 -6.33 -15.44
C SER A 4 13.39 -7.68 -16.07
N LYS A 5 12.23 -7.79 -16.75
CA LYS A 5 11.86 -9.00 -17.48
C LYS A 5 12.80 -9.28 -18.66
N GLN A 6 13.08 -8.27 -19.46
CA GLN A 6 13.99 -8.41 -20.59
C GLN A 6 15.41 -8.73 -20.09
N PHE A 7 15.87 -8.03 -19.04
CA PHE A 7 17.16 -8.28 -18.41
C PHE A 7 17.29 -9.74 -17.94
N ALA A 8 16.32 -10.22 -17.15
CA ALA A 8 16.30 -11.59 -16.68
C ALA A 8 16.29 -12.62 -17.84
N THR A 9 15.48 -12.38 -18.88
CA THR A 9 15.34 -13.28 -20.03
C THR A 9 16.65 -13.39 -20.82
N MET A 10 17.31 -12.25 -21.07
CA MET A 10 18.58 -12.23 -21.81
C MET A 10 19.75 -12.83 -21.02
N VAL A 11 19.82 -12.57 -19.71
CA VAL A 11 20.83 -13.18 -18.84
C VAL A 11 20.60 -14.70 -18.72
N LYS A 12 19.34 -15.15 -18.60
CA LYS A 12 18.99 -16.58 -18.62
C LYS A 12 19.39 -17.26 -19.92
N ALA A 13 19.34 -16.55 -21.05
CA ALA A 13 19.80 -17.03 -22.35
C ALA A 13 21.33 -17.09 -22.47
N GLY A 14 22.08 -16.74 -21.42
CA GLY A 14 23.55 -16.82 -21.38
C GLY A 14 24.25 -15.62 -22.02
N LEU A 15 23.56 -14.54 -22.33
CA LEU A 15 24.19 -13.35 -22.88
C LEU A 15 25.03 -12.61 -21.83
N PRO A 16 26.24 -12.12 -22.16
CA PRO A 16 27.05 -11.33 -21.24
C PRO A 16 26.31 -10.09 -20.74
N ILE A 17 26.37 -9.83 -19.42
CA ILE A 17 25.60 -8.77 -18.75
C ILE A 17 25.86 -7.41 -19.38
N LEU A 18 27.11 -7.08 -19.74
CA LEU A 18 27.47 -5.82 -20.39
C LEU A 18 26.77 -5.63 -21.74
N ASN A 19 26.65 -6.72 -22.53
CA ASN A 19 25.96 -6.70 -23.81
C ASN A 19 24.43 -6.51 -23.60
N VAL A 20 23.86 -7.23 -22.61
CA VAL A 20 22.45 -7.09 -22.25
C VAL A 20 22.12 -5.66 -21.84
N LEU A 21 22.91 -5.04 -20.96
CA LEU A 21 22.72 -3.65 -20.55
C LEU A 21 22.81 -2.68 -21.72
N GLY A 22 23.76 -2.93 -22.66
CA GLY A 22 23.87 -2.12 -23.90
C GLY A 22 22.63 -2.22 -24.77
N MET A 23 22.15 -3.44 -25.03
CA MET A 23 20.92 -3.69 -25.84
C MET A 23 19.69 -3.06 -25.18
N LEU A 24 19.53 -3.21 -23.88
CA LEU A 24 18.41 -2.64 -23.12
C LEU A 24 18.45 -1.11 -23.10
N ARG A 25 19.64 -0.50 -22.95
CA ARG A 25 19.82 0.95 -23.06
C ARG A 25 19.29 1.48 -24.38
N ASP A 26 19.60 0.80 -25.48
CA ASP A 26 19.21 1.24 -26.83
C ASP A 26 17.68 1.12 -27.06
N GLN A 27 17.00 0.20 -26.36
CA GLN A 27 15.55 0.04 -26.40
C GLN A 27 14.76 0.99 -25.48
N ILE A 28 15.44 1.64 -24.52
CA ILE A 28 14.78 2.54 -23.55
C ILE A 28 14.53 3.89 -24.21
N GLU A 29 13.24 4.29 -24.26
CA GLU A 29 12.82 5.61 -24.78
C GLU A 29 13.00 6.73 -23.73
N HIS A 30 12.86 6.42 -22.44
CA HIS A 30 12.91 7.40 -21.36
C HIS A 30 14.34 7.89 -21.10
N PRO A 31 14.67 9.18 -21.33
CA PRO A 31 16.05 9.69 -21.30
C PRO A 31 16.78 9.42 -20.00
N GLN A 32 16.15 9.72 -18.85
CA GLN A 32 16.77 9.49 -17.54
C GLN A 32 17.08 8.02 -17.28
N MET A 33 16.20 7.11 -17.68
CA MET A 33 16.44 5.68 -17.51
C MET A 33 17.58 5.19 -18.42
N LYS A 34 17.67 5.74 -19.62
CA LYS A 34 18.76 5.47 -20.57
C LYS A 34 20.12 5.88 -19.99
N GLU A 35 20.21 7.08 -19.39
CA GLU A 35 21.41 7.58 -18.72
C GLU A 35 21.80 6.70 -17.53
N ILE A 36 20.83 6.28 -16.73
CA ILE A 36 21.06 5.39 -15.57
C ILE A 36 21.62 4.05 -16.00
N ILE A 37 21.05 3.42 -17.03
CA ILE A 37 21.54 2.13 -17.51
C ILE A 37 22.90 2.26 -18.16
N GLU A 38 23.20 3.38 -18.80
CA GLU A 38 24.56 3.66 -19.33
C GLU A 38 25.57 3.85 -18.19
N ASP A 39 25.21 4.54 -17.08
CA ASP A 39 26.10 4.65 -15.91
C ASP A 39 26.32 3.29 -15.24
N VAL A 40 25.27 2.48 -15.09
CA VAL A 40 25.36 1.12 -14.58
C VAL A 40 26.29 0.28 -15.45
N ARG A 41 26.15 0.33 -16.78
CA ARG A 41 27.00 -0.39 -17.73
C ARG A 41 28.48 0.04 -17.59
N LYS A 42 28.78 1.34 -17.59
CA LYS A 42 30.13 1.86 -17.43
C LYS A 42 30.76 1.51 -16.09
N SER A 43 29.98 1.60 -15.01
CA SER A 43 30.45 1.23 -13.66
C SER A 43 30.77 -0.25 -13.56
N LEU A 44 29.95 -1.11 -14.18
CA LEU A 44 30.18 -2.55 -14.25
C LEU A 44 31.42 -2.90 -15.09
N GLU A 45 31.59 -2.22 -16.24
CA GLU A 45 32.79 -2.33 -17.10
C GLU A 45 34.07 -1.91 -16.35
N GLY A 46 33.95 -0.93 -15.44
CA GLY A 46 35.01 -0.52 -14.51
C GLY A 46 35.23 -1.48 -13.32
N GLY A 47 34.59 -2.66 -13.27
CA GLY A 47 34.79 -3.67 -12.25
C GLY A 47 33.97 -3.50 -10.96
N VAL A 48 33.01 -2.56 -10.92
CA VAL A 48 32.07 -2.41 -9.80
C VAL A 48 31.01 -3.51 -9.89
N THR A 49 30.64 -4.15 -8.77
CA THR A 49 29.59 -5.17 -8.77
C THR A 49 28.24 -4.61 -9.22
N LEU A 50 27.42 -5.42 -9.90
CA LEU A 50 26.13 -5.01 -10.46
C LEU A 50 25.17 -4.49 -9.37
N SER A 51 25.15 -5.15 -8.21
CA SER A 51 24.37 -4.72 -7.05
C SER A 51 24.75 -3.32 -6.59
N LYS A 52 26.05 -3.00 -6.48
CA LYS A 52 26.52 -1.66 -6.13
C LYS A 52 26.22 -0.62 -7.20
N CYS A 53 26.20 -1.00 -8.47
CA CYS A 53 25.81 -0.09 -9.56
C CYS A 53 24.33 0.32 -9.41
N PHE A 54 23.44 -0.62 -9.11
CA PHE A 54 22.02 -0.32 -8.90
C PHE A 54 21.75 0.40 -7.57
N GLU A 55 22.56 0.18 -6.53
CA GLU A 55 22.45 0.83 -5.23
C GLU A 55 22.57 2.38 -5.31
N LYS A 56 23.24 2.90 -6.32
CA LYS A 56 23.31 4.35 -6.60
C LYS A 56 21.94 4.98 -6.89
N TYR A 57 20.94 4.17 -7.29
CA TYR A 57 19.64 4.62 -7.77
C TYR A 57 18.47 4.03 -6.95
N PRO A 58 18.40 4.28 -5.61
CA PRO A 58 17.44 3.62 -4.71
C PRO A 58 15.97 4.01 -4.96
N LYS A 59 15.73 5.11 -5.69
CA LYS A 59 14.37 5.52 -6.10
C LYS A 59 13.80 4.65 -7.23
N ILE A 60 14.65 3.96 -7.97
CA ILE A 60 14.28 3.13 -9.14
C ILE A 60 14.45 1.66 -8.81
N PHE A 61 15.56 1.31 -8.21
CA PHE A 61 15.92 -0.04 -7.79
C PHE A 61 15.83 -0.11 -6.27
N ASP A 62 14.75 -0.69 -5.77
CA ASP A 62 14.51 -0.79 -4.33
C ASP A 62 15.40 -1.87 -3.66
N ASN A 63 15.30 -1.96 -2.34
CA ASN A 63 16.10 -2.91 -1.55
C ASN A 63 15.91 -4.38 -1.99
N ILE A 64 14.70 -4.75 -2.47
CA ILE A 64 14.45 -6.10 -3.00
C ILE A 64 15.33 -6.33 -4.23
N TYR A 65 15.31 -5.37 -5.15
CA TYR A 65 16.08 -5.41 -6.38
C TYR A 65 17.58 -5.61 -6.10
N ILE A 66 18.12 -4.74 -5.24
CA ILE A 66 19.54 -4.71 -4.89
C ILE A 66 19.96 -6.01 -4.18
N ASN A 67 19.17 -6.45 -3.19
CA ASN A 67 19.53 -7.62 -2.38
C ASN A 67 19.45 -8.94 -3.16
N LEU A 68 18.46 -9.10 -4.05
CA LEU A 68 18.37 -10.29 -4.90
C LEU A 68 19.53 -10.34 -5.91
N ILE A 69 19.92 -9.22 -6.50
CA ILE A 69 21.08 -9.17 -7.38
C ILE A 69 22.35 -9.48 -6.60
N LYS A 70 22.53 -8.91 -5.41
CA LYS A 70 23.66 -9.17 -4.54
C LYS A 70 23.79 -10.66 -4.18
N ALA A 71 22.68 -11.30 -3.83
CA ALA A 71 22.65 -12.73 -3.57
C ALA A 71 22.97 -13.55 -4.83
N GLY A 72 22.49 -13.12 -6.01
CA GLY A 72 22.81 -13.73 -7.30
C GLY A 72 24.29 -13.61 -7.67
N GLU A 73 24.91 -12.46 -7.41
CA GLU A 73 26.35 -12.25 -7.61
C GLU A 73 27.17 -13.12 -6.67
N ALA A 74 26.83 -13.13 -5.38
CA ALA A 74 27.55 -13.90 -4.37
C ALA A 74 27.51 -15.42 -4.60
N SER A 75 26.38 -15.92 -5.13
CA SER A 75 26.17 -17.36 -5.42
C SER A 75 26.60 -17.77 -6.83
N GLY A 76 26.91 -16.83 -7.73
CA GLY A 76 27.17 -17.08 -9.15
C GLY A 76 25.94 -17.52 -9.95
N LYS A 77 24.72 -17.38 -9.40
CA LYS A 77 23.45 -17.80 -10.00
C LYS A 77 22.55 -16.61 -10.35
N LEU A 78 23.14 -15.58 -10.96
CA LEU A 78 22.46 -14.31 -11.23
C LEU A 78 21.18 -14.49 -12.08
N ASP A 79 21.19 -15.43 -13.02
CA ASP A 79 20.05 -15.78 -13.85
C ASP A 79 18.84 -16.24 -13.03
N VAL A 80 19.07 -17.12 -12.03
CA VAL A 80 18.02 -17.61 -11.14
C VAL A 80 17.46 -16.47 -10.31
N PHE A 81 18.32 -15.63 -9.72
CA PHE A 81 17.91 -14.54 -8.87
C PHE A 81 17.19 -13.42 -9.65
N LEU A 82 17.58 -13.17 -10.89
CA LEU A 82 16.85 -12.23 -11.76
C LEU A 82 15.43 -12.73 -12.07
N LEU A 83 15.23 -14.03 -12.28
CA LEU A 83 13.89 -14.60 -12.44
C LEU A 83 13.05 -14.45 -11.17
N LYS A 84 13.65 -14.72 -9.99
CA LYS A 84 12.99 -14.51 -8.68
C LYS A 84 12.66 -13.04 -8.41
N LEU A 85 13.53 -12.15 -8.85
CA LEU A 85 13.27 -10.71 -8.83
C LEU A 85 12.05 -10.34 -9.69
N VAL A 86 11.99 -10.84 -10.92
CA VAL A 86 10.85 -10.60 -11.82
C VAL A 86 9.56 -11.13 -11.18
N GLU A 87 9.54 -12.34 -10.65
CA GLU A 87 8.39 -12.91 -9.93
C GLU A 87 7.94 -12.01 -8.78
N SER A 88 8.87 -11.53 -7.94
CA SER A 88 8.57 -10.63 -6.83
C SER A 88 7.98 -9.29 -7.30
N LEU A 89 8.52 -8.72 -8.39
CA LEU A 89 8.01 -7.50 -8.97
C LEU A 89 6.60 -7.69 -9.58
N GLU A 90 6.34 -8.83 -10.23
CA GLU A 90 5.02 -9.18 -10.78
C GLU A 90 3.96 -9.33 -9.70
N LYS A 91 4.28 -10.04 -8.61
CA LYS A 91 3.38 -10.20 -7.48
C LYS A 91 3.06 -8.85 -6.82
N ARG A 92 4.08 -8.00 -6.64
CA ARG A 92 3.87 -6.64 -6.11
C ARG A 92 2.98 -5.78 -7.01
N GLU A 93 3.16 -5.86 -8.32
CA GLU A 93 2.33 -5.13 -9.27
C GLU A 93 0.90 -5.68 -9.32
N LYS A 94 0.72 -7.00 -9.21
CA LYS A 94 -0.59 -7.65 -9.10
C LYS A 94 -1.35 -7.15 -7.85
N VAL A 95 -0.70 -7.15 -6.68
CA VAL A 95 -1.25 -6.62 -5.42
C VAL A 95 -1.68 -5.16 -5.58
N LYS A 96 -0.80 -4.31 -6.12
CA LYS A 96 -1.09 -2.89 -6.35
C LYS A 96 -2.27 -2.68 -7.31
N LYS A 97 -2.32 -3.42 -8.40
CA LYS A 97 -3.43 -3.36 -9.38
C LYS A 97 -4.74 -3.81 -8.74
N LYS A 98 -4.72 -4.87 -7.93
CA LYS A 98 -5.91 -5.38 -7.27
C LYS A 98 -6.47 -4.36 -6.28
N ILE A 99 -5.63 -3.78 -5.41
CA ILE A 99 -6.04 -2.71 -4.49
C ILE A 99 -6.59 -1.50 -5.26
N LYS A 100 -5.88 -1.05 -6.31
CA LYS A 100 -6.33 0.09 -7.11
C LYS A 100 -7.68 -0.18 -7.79
N GLY A 101 -7.87 -1.37 -8.34
CA GLY A 101 -9.14 -1.79 -8.95
C GLY A 101 -10.28 -1.79 -7.94
N ALA A 102 -10.07 -2.40 -6.77
CA ALA A 102 -11.06 -2.48 -5.70
C ALA A 102 -11.50 -1.10 -5.18
N LEU A 103 -10.55 -0.15 -5.09
CA LEU A 103 -10.82 1.21 -4.61
C LEU A 103 -11.32 2.18 -5.70
N MET A 104 -11.27 1.81 -6.97
CA MET A 104 -11.62 2.72 -8.07
C MET A 104 -13.09 3.12 -8.04
N TYR A 105 -14.00 2.15 -7.97
CA TYR A 105 -15.45 2.41 -7.93
C TYR A 105 -15.85 3.24 -6.70
N PRO A 106 -15.49 2.86 -5.45
CA PRO A 106 -15.77 3.66 -4.27
C PRO A 106 -15.20 5.09 -4.35
N SER A 107 -13.99 5.25 -4.88
CA SER A 107 -13.36 6.57 -5.00
C SER A 107 -14.11 7.49 -5.98
N VAL A 108 -14.56 6.96 -7.10
CA VAL A 108 -15.35 7.72 -8.08
C VAL A 108 -16.70 8.13 -7.48
N MET A 109 -17.43 7.18 -6.88
CA MET A 109 -18.72 7.45 -6.25
C MET A 109 -18.60 8.48 -5.14
N PHE A 110 -17.61 8.36 -4.27
CA PHE A 110 -17.36 9.31 -3.18
C PHE A 110 -17.00 10.69 -3.70
N SER A 111 -16.21 10.77 -4.77
CA SER A 111 -15.84 12.04 -5.40
C SER A 111 -17.08 12.75 -6.00
N VAL A 112 -17.93 12.01 -6.70
CA VAL A 112 -19.17 12.54 -7.26
C VAL A 112 -20.09 13.03 -6.13
N ALA A 113 -20.25 12.23 -5.06
CA ALA A 113 -21.05 12.61 -3.90
C ALA A 113 -20.56 13.91 -3.25
N ILE A 114 -19.26 14.06 -3.04
CA ILE A 114 -18.67 15.28 -2.50
C ILE A 114 -18.91 16.47 -3.43
N VAL A 115 -18.70 16.31 -4.74
CA VAL A 115 -18.93 17.40 -5.71
C VAL A 115 -20.39 17.85 -5.68
N VAL A 116 -21.33 16.91 -5.67
CA VAL A 116 -22.77 17.22 -5.57
C VAL A 116 -23.08 17.92 -4.24
N MET A 117 -22.57 17.41 -3.12
CA MET A 117 -22.76 18.03 -1.81
C MET A 117 -22.25 19.47 -1.77
N VAL A 118 -21.01 19.68 -2.22
CA VAL A 118 -20.39 21.01 -2.27
C VAL A 118 -21.16 21.95 -3.18
N PHE A 119 -21.58 21.49 -4.34
CA PHE A 119 -22.44 22.27 -5.25
C PHE A 119 -23.74 22.67 -4.59
N MET A 120 -24.45 21.74 -3.93
CA MET A 120 -25.67 22.01 -3.21
C MET A 120 -25.47 23.05 -2.11
N LEU A 121 -24.43 22.88 -1.28
CA LEU A 121 -24.12 23.81 -0.19
C LEU A 121 -23.72 25.21 -0.68
N ILE A 122 -22.98 25.32 -1.78
CA ILE A 122 -22.47 26.62 -2.26
C ILE A 122 -23.47 27.36 -3.12
N LYS A 123 -24.25 26.64 -3.94
CA LYS A 123 -25.14 27.25 -4.95
C LYS A 123 -26.63 27.17 -4.60
N VAL A 124 -27.08 26.01 -4.14
CA VAL A 124 -28.53 25.75 -4.00
C VAL A 124 -29.05 26.23 -2.63
N VAL A 125 -28.40 25.82 -1.55
CA VAL A 125 -28.83 26.18 -0.18
C VAL A 125 -28.96 27.67 0.02
N PRO A 126 -28.04 28.55 -0.44
CA PRO A 126 -28.18 30.00 -0.27
C PRO A 126 -29.37 30.63 -1.03
N VAL A 127 -29.80 30.03 -2.12
CA VAL A 127 -31.01 30.53 -2.88
C VAL A 127 -32.26 30.34 -2.04
N PHE A 128 -32.39 29.17 -1.43
CA PHE A 128 -33.52 28.90 -0.51
C PHE A 128 -33.45 29.81 0.72
N ALA A 129 -32.30 30.02 1.29
CA ALA A 129 -32.13 30.91 2.45
C ALA A 129 -32.64 32.33 2.17
N LYS A 130 -32.22 32.93 1.06
CA LYS A 130 -32.67 34.28 0.65
C LYS A 130 -34.20 34.35 0.42
N MET A 131 -34.77 33.26 -0.09
CA MET A 131 -36.22 33.20 -0.29
C MET A 131 -36.98 33.22 1.06
N TYR A 132 -36.44 32.57 2.11
CA TYR A 132 -37.03 32.57 3.45
C TYR A 132 -36.86 33.90 4.19
N GLU A 133 -35.65 34.50 4.09
CA GLU A 133 -35.41 35.84 4.63
C GLU A 133 -36.41 36.84 4.01
N GLY A 134 -36.69 36.74 2.72
CA GLY A 134 -37.66 37.59 2.02
C GLY A 134 -39.10 37.40 2.48
N MET A 135 -39.47 36.26 3.06
CA MET A 135 -40.79 35.95 3.61
C MET A 135 -40.94 36.28 5.10
N GLY A 136 -39.85 36.71 5.76
CA GLY A 136 -39.83 37.03 7.21
C GLY A 136 -40.06 35.83 8.14
N VAL A 137 -39.83 34.60 7.64
CA VAL A 137 -40.04 33.35 8.38
C VAL A 137 -38.72 32.84 8.91
N ALA A 138 -38.69 32.42 10.19
CA ALA A 138 -37.52 31.82 10.80
C ALA A 138 -37.17 30.48 10.15
N LEU A 139 -35.88 30.25 9.88
CA LEU A 139 -35.37 29.00 9.30
C LEU A 139 -35.53 27.82 10.28
N PRO A 140 -36.11 26.69 9.84
CA PRO A 140 -36.10 25.46 10.64
C PRO A 140 -34.70 25.00 11.02
N THR A 141 -34.58 24.35 12.17
CA THR A 141 -33.29 23.92 12.73
C THR A 141 -32.41 23.09 11.77
N PRO A 142 -32.92 22.10 10.99
CA PRO A 142 -32.11 21.37 10.02
C PRO A 142 -31.57 22.28 8.91
N THR A 143 -32.38 23.21 8.43
CA THR A 143 -31.96 24.16 7.38
C THR A 143 -30.91 25.15 7.91
N ALA A 144 -31.10 25.66 9.12
CA ALA A 144 -30.17 26.56 9.79
C ALA A 144 -28.77 25.87 9.98
N ALA A 145 -28.75 24.60 10.37
CA ALA A 145 -27.51 23.86 10.53
C ALA A 145 -26.74 23.71 9.19
N ILE A 146 -27.46 23.40 8.09
CA ILE A 146 -26.84 23.30 6.76
C ILE A 146 -26.39 24.68 6.25
N MET A 147 -27.14 25.73 6.55
CA MET A 147 -26.75 27.12 6.25
C MET A 147 -25.45 27.50 6.95
N THR A 148 -25.34 27.23 8.25
CA THR A 148 -24.08 27.45 9.01
C THR A 148 -22.89 26.70 8.38
N ALA A 149 -23.10 25.45 7.96
CA ALA A 149 -22.06 24.67 7.26
C ALA A 149 -21.71 25.26 5.88
N SER A 150 -22.71 25.76 5.14
CA SER A 150 -22.53 26.43 3.84
C SER A 150 -21.72 27.73 4.00
N ASP A 151 -22.09 28.56 4.96
CA ASP A 151 -21.42 29.85 5.23
C ASP A 151 -19.98 29.63 5.73
N PHE A 152 -19.78 28.61 6.57
CA PHE A 152 -18.44 28.18 7.00
C PHE A 152 -17.59 27.76 5.80
N MET A 153 -18.12 26.95 4.87
CA MET A 153 -17.39 26.51 3.69
C MET A 153 -17.09 27.63 2.69
N ARG A 154 -17.98 28.61 2.56
CA ARG A 154 -17.80 29.78 1.66
C ARG A 154 -16.93 30.86 2.27
N GLY A 155 -16.85 30.91 3.60
CA GLY A 155 -16.09 31.91 4.34
C GLY A 155 -14.61 31.53 4.52
N THR A 156 -13.92 32.36 5.28
CA THR A 156 -12.53 32.13 5.67
C THR A 156 -12.34 30.82 6.47
N GLY A 157 -13.37 30.35 7.18
CA GLY A 157 -13.35 29.13 7.95
C GLY A 157 -13.07 27.88 7.11
N GLY A 158 -13.72 27.75 5.95
CA GLY A 158 -13.48 26.63 5.03
C GLY A 158 -12.05 26.62 4.47
N MET A 159 -11.55 27.79 4.06
CA MET A 159 -10.18 27.93 3.57
C MET A 159 -9.15 27.60 4.66
N VAL A 160 -9.34 28.13 5.88
CA VAL A 160 -8.45 27.84 7.02
C VAL A 160 -8.46 26.37 7.35
N THR A 161 -9.62 25.72 7.39
CA THR A 161 -9.74 24.27 7.65
C THR A 161 -9.01 23.45 6.60
N PHE A 162 -9.19 23.79 5.31
CA PHE A 162 -8.48 23.08 4.22
C PHE A 162 -6.97 23.23 4.33
N ILE A 163 -6.48 24.44 4.59
CA ILE A 163 -5.04 24.71 4.76
C ILE A 163 -4.52 23.97 5.99
N THR A 164 -5.25 23.99 7.13
CA THR A 164 -4.85 23.29 8.35
C THR A 164 -4.74 21.78 8.12
N LEU A 165 -5.73 21.17 7.44
CA LEU A 165 -5.69 19.75 7.10
C LEU A 165 -4.54 19.42 6.15
N ALA A 166 -4.27 20.27 5.16
CA ALA A 166 -3.15 20.07 4.25
C ALA A 166 -1.80 20.15 4.99
N VAL A 167 -1.62 21.14 5.86
CA VAL A 167 -0.42 21.31 6.69
C VAL A 167 -0.27 20.12 7.66
N ALA A 168 -1.34 19.71 8.34
CA ALA A 168 -1.34 18.56 9.22
C ALA A 168 -0.95 17.28 8.48
N PHE A 169 -1.46 17.06 7.27
CA PHE A 169 -1.08 15.93 6.40
C PHE A 169 0.40 15.95 6.03
N VAL A 170 0.95 17.12 5.67
CA VAL A 170 2.38 17.28 5.35
C VAL A 170 3.23 17.01 6.58
N ILE A 171 2.87 17.56 7.76
CA ILE A 171 3.57 17.31 9.02
C ILE A 171 3.51 15.83 9.38
N PHE A 172 2.35 15.19 9.27
CA PHE A 172 2.17 13.76 9.52
C PHE A 172 3.07 12.91 8.61
N LYS A 173 3.10 13.21 7.31
CA LYS A 173 3.97 12.53 6.34
C LYS A 173 5.45 12.74 6.65
N TYR A 174 5.83 13.93 7.08
CA TYR A 174 7.21 14.25 7.46
C TYR A 174 7.61 13.49 8.74
N THR A 175 6.78 13.50 9.78
CA THR A 175 7.06 12.84 11.07
C THR A 175 7.13 11.32 10.92
N THR A 176 6.20 10.71 10.18
CA THR A 176 6.23 9.26 9.88
C THR A 176 7.43 8.85 9.03
N SER A 177 7.94 9.75 8.17
CA SER A 177 9.14 9.48 7.36
C SER A 177 10.45 9.61 8.14
N LYS A 178 10.53 10.53 9.11
CA LYS A 178 11.78 10.89 9.80
C LYS A 178 11.92 10.31 11.20
N MET A 179 10.82 10.01 11.89
CA MET A 179 10.83 9.53 13.28
C MET A 179 10.49 8.03 13.35
N PRO A 180 11.47 7.13 13.63
CA PRO A 180 11.22 5.68 13.67
C PRO A 180 10.14 5.28 14.65
N ASN A 181 10.10 5.91 15.84
CA ASN A 181 9.10 5.58 16.87
C ASN A 181 7.67 5.92 16.41
N VAL A 182 7.49 7.06 15.73
CA VAL A 182 6.18 7.47 15.17
C VAL A 182 5.78 6.53 14.06
N ARG A 183 6.71 6.14 13.18
CA ARG A 183 6.48 5.20 12.08
C ARG A 183 6.10 3.81 12.61
N TYR A 184 6.79 3.30 13.63
CA TYR A 184 6.44 2.05 14.29
C TYR A 184 5.03 2.08 14.89
N ALA A 185 4.70 3.14 15.66
CA ALA A 185 3.39 3.31 16.24
C ALA A 185 2.28 3.37 15.16
N TRP A 186 2.54 4.10 14.08
CA TRP A 186 1.64 4.17 12.92
C TRP A 186 1.43 2.79 12.27
N HIS A 187 2.52 2.07 11.95
CA HIS A 187 2.43 0.73 11.37
C HIS A 187 1.66 -0.23 12.28
N LYS A 188 1.90 -0.16 13.61
CA LYS A 188 1.18 -0.97 14.59
C LYS A 188 -0.32 -0.64 14.63
N GLN A 189 -0.67 0.65 14.53
CA GLN A 189 -2.07 1.06 14.53
C GLN A 189 -2.79 0.69 13.25
N VAL A 190 -2.13 0.82 12.10
CA VAL A 190 -2.68 0.43 10.78
C VAL A 190 -2.99 -1.06 10.74
N LEU A 191 -2.14 -1.92 11.31
CA LEU A 191 -2.39 -3.36 11.38
C LEU A 191 -3.59 -3.74 12.28
N LYS A 192 -4.04 -2.83 13.17
CA LYS A 192 -5.22 -3.04 14.02
C LYS A 192 -6.53 -2.56 13.39
N LEU A 193 -6.47 -1.85 12.27
CA LEU A 193 -7.68 -1.37 11.59
C LEU A 193 -8.52 -2.56 11.10
N PRO A 194 -9.83 -2.58 11.38
CA PRO A 194 -10.70 -3.64 10.88
C PRO A 194 -10.66 -3.66 9.35
N VAL A 195 -10.68 -4.83 8.77
CA VAL A 195 -10.60 -5.12 7.32
C VAL A 195 -9.25 -4.74 6.70
N PHE A 196 -8.81 -3.48 6.81
CA PHE A 196 -7.55 -3.01 6.22
C PHE A 196 -6.31 -3.61 6.88
N GLY A 197 -6.33 -3.77 8.19
CA GLY A 197 -5.19 -4.33 8.94
C GLY A 197 -4.92 -5.79 8.55
N ASP A 198 -5.97 -6.59 8.45
CA ASP A 198 -5.89 -7.99 8.02
C ASP A 198 -5.35 -8.11 6.58
N MET A 199 -5.88 -7.32 5.67
CA MET A 199 -5.41 -7.25 4.28
C MET A 199 -3.92 -6.89 4.18
N ILE A 200 -3.50 -5.86 4.91
CA ILE A 200 -2.09 -5.42 4.93
C ILE A 200 -1.21 -6.52 5.51
N LEU A 201 -1.61 -7.13 6.61
CA LEU A 201 -0.87 -8.20 7.26
C LEU A 201 -0.67 -9.41 6.33
N LYS A 202 -1.73 -9.86 5.67
CA LYS A 202 -1.69 -10.96 4.69
C LYS A 202 -0.71 -10.66 3.54
N SER A 203 -0.75 -9.44 3.01
CA SER A 203 0.19 -8.97 1.97
C SER A 203 1.64 -8.95 2.45
N LEU A 204 1.89 -8.54 3.71
CA LEU A 204 3.23 -8.52 4.31
C LEU A 204 3.77 -9.93 4.51
N ILE A 205 2.95 -10.83 5.05
CA ILE A 205 3.34 -12.23 5.27
C ILE A 205 3.61 -12.92 3.93
N ALA A 206 2.74 -12.77 2.94
CA ALA A 206 2.95 -13.32 1.60
C ALA A 206 4.29 -12.87 1.00
N ARG A 207 4.61 -11.58 1.12
CA ARG A 207 5.86 -11.00 0.63
C ARG A 207 7.09 -11.54 1.35
N VAL A 208 7.07 -11.55 2.69
CA VAL A 208 8.17 -12.08 3.51
C VAL A 208 8.42 -13.55 3.17
N SER A 209 7.36 -14.34 3.10
CA SER A 209 7.44 -15.77 2.77
C SER A 209 7.97 -16.00 1.36
N LEU A 210 7.54 -15.20 0.37
CA LEU A 210 8.05 -15.28 -0.99
C LEU A 210 9.56 -15.07 -1.04
N ILE A 211 10.05 -14.04 -0.36
CA ILE A 211 11.48 -13.73 -0.34
C ILE A 211 12.25 -14.83 0.39
N MET A 212 11.78 -15.30 1.53
CA MET A 212 12.43 -16.39 2.25
C MET A 212 12.46 -17.69 1.44
N GLY A 213 11.33 -18.06 0.80
CA GLY A 213 11.28 -19.24 -0.07
C GLY A 213 12.21 -19.11 -1.29
N ASN A 214 12.22 -17.95 -1.94
CA ASN A 214 13.09 -17.68 -3.07
C ASN A 214 14.59 -17.75 -2.72
N LEU A 215 14.98 -17.18 -1.58
CA LEU A 215 16.36 -17.18 -1.13
C LEU A 215 16.80 -18.57 -0.65
N SER A 216 15.94 -19.27 0.10
CA SER A 216 16.20 -20.64 0.57
C SER A 216 16.35 -21.60 -0.60
N SER A 217 15.46 -21.55 -1.61
CA SER A 217 15.56 -22.39 -2.82
C SER A 217 16.80 -22.12 -3.66
N ALA A 218 17.36 -20.94 -3.57
CA ALA A 218 18.62 -20.57 -4.22
C ALA A 218 19.86 -20.95 -3.38
N GLY A 219 19.67 -21.52 -2.17
CA GLY A 219 20.74 -21.95 -1.28
C GLY A 219 21.35 -20.84 -0.41
N VAL A 220 20.65 -19.72 -0.27
CA VAL A 220 21.07 -18.64 0.64
C VAL A 220 20.85 -19.08 2.08
N ASN A 221 21.82 -18.76 2.95
CA ASN A 221 21.73 -19.08 4.37
C ASN A 221 20.47 -18.46 5.01
N LEU A 222 19.85 -19.19 5.94
CA LEU A 222 18.62 -18.80 6.64
C LEU A 222 18.74 -17.42 7.32
N LEU A 223 19.83 -17.15 8.02
CA LEU A 223 20.06 -15.88 8.72
C LEU A 223 20.15 -14.70 7.75
N GLU A 224 20.77 -14.91 6.60
CA GLU A 224 20.85 -13.92 5.53
C GLU A 224 19.46 -13.72 4.86
N SER A 225 18.74 -14.80 4.64
CA SER A 225 17.36 -14.77 4.11
C SER A 225 16.42 -13.96 5.01
N ILE A 226 16.49 -14.15 6.34
CA ILE A 226 15.74 -13.35 7.32
C ILE A 226 16.17 -11.87 7.26
N GLU A 227 17.46 -11.58 7.14
CA GLU A 227 17.96 -10.19 7.05
C GLU A 227 17.42 -9.48 5.80
N ILE A 228 17.44 -10.16 4.66
CA ILE A 228 16.88 -9.61 3.41
C ILE A 228 15.37 -9.45 3.54
N ALA A 229 14.64 -10.45 4.06
CA ALA A 229 13.20 -10.39 4.28
C ALA A 229 12.81 -9.22 5.20
N LYS A 230 13.60 -8.95 6.25
CA LYS A 230 13.45 -7.79 7.14
C LYS A 230 13.52 -6.47 6.39
N GLN A 231 14.52 -6.29 5.52
CA GLN A 231 14.71 -5.06 4.75
C GLN A 231 13.59 -4.82 3.72
N VAL A 232 12.92 -5.88 3.30
CA VAL A 232 11.89 -5.87 2.27
C VAL A 232 10.48 -5.73 2.82
N SER A 233 10.29 -5.98 4.13
CA SER A 233 8.99 -5.99 4.76
C SER A 233 8.23 -4.65 4.66
N ASN A 234 8.96 -3.52 4.63
CA ASN A 234 8.43 -2.15 4.61
C ASN A 234 7.40 -1.87 5.73
N ASN A 235 7.48 -2.62 6.83
CA ASN A 235 6.65 -2.44 8.01
C ASN A 235 7.49 -2.68 9.27
N ASP A 236 7.60 -1.67 10.12
CA ASP A 236 8.50 -1.70 11.28
C ASP A 236 8.11 -2.76 12.32
N VAL A 237 6.81 -3.15 12.39
CA VAL A 237 6.36 -4.21 13.30
C VAL A 237 6.88 -5.57 12.82
N VAL A 238 6.73 -5.85 11.53
CA VAL A 238 7.27 -7.09 10.91
C VAL A 238 8.79 -7.09 10.91
N THR A 239 9.42 -5.93 10.65
CA THR A 239 10.89 -5.77 10.73
C THR A 239 11.42 -6.13 12.11
N LEU A 240 10.77 -5.64 13.19
CA LEU A 240 11.17 -5.95 14.56
C LEU A 240 10.95 -7.44 14.89
N ALA A 241 9.83 -8.01 14.48
CA ALA A 241 9.55 -9.42 14.68
C ALA A 241 10.60 -10.33 14.00
N LEU A 242 10.94 -10.01 12.73
CA LEU A 242 12.00 -10.74 12.01
C LEU A 242 13.40 -10.54 12.64
N GLU A 243 13.66 -9.37 13.21
CA GLU A 243 14.90 -9.14 13.98
C GLU A 243 14.97 -10.05 15.22
N ASN A 244 13.85 -10.19 15.96
CA ASN A 244 13.76 -11.10 17.10
C ASN A 244 13.95 -12.57 16.68
N VAL A 245 13.27 -12.97 15.59
CA VAL A 245 13.44 -14.31 15.01
C VAL A 245 14.91 -14.56 14.63
N LYS A 246 15.56 -13.61 13.95
CA LYS A 246 16.97 -13.72 13.57
C LYS A 246 17.87 -13.95 14.78
N LYS A 247 17.67 -13.17 15.86
CA LYS A 247 18.43 -13.33 17.11
C LYS A 247 18.21 -14.71 17.75
N GLY A 248 16.97 -15.19 17.77
CA GLY A 248 16.64 -16.50 18.31
C GLY A 248 17.26 -17.65 17.50
N VAL A 249 17.24 -17.57 16.17
CA VAL A 249 17.90 -18.54 15.28
C VAL A 249 19.41 -18.57 15.54
N PHE A 250 20.04 -17.41 15.69
CA PHE A 250 21.47 -17.31 16.04
C PHE A 250 21.78 -17.97 17.39
N SER A 251 20.81 -17.96 18.33
CA SER A 251 20.93 -18.63 19.64
C SER A 251 20.57 -20.12 19.62
N GLY A 252 20.18 -20.70 18.46
CA GLY A 252 19.86 -22.09 18.28
C GLY A 252 18.40 -22.49 18.55
N ASP A 253 17.50 -21.53 18.75
CA ASP A 253 16.07 -21.80 18.87
C ASP A 253 15.45 -22.17 17.50
N THR A 254 14.39 -22.98 17.51
CA THR A 254 13.66 -23.38 16.31
C THR A 254 12.82 -22.25 15.72
N LEU A 255 12.73 -22.18 14.38
CA LEU A 255 11.93 -21.19 13.67
C LEU A 255 10.48 -21.19 14.12
N THR A 256 9.87 -22.36 14.24
CA THR A 256 8.49 -22.56 14.72
C THR A 256 8.25 -21.85 16.04
N LYS A 257 9.12 -22.09 17.03
CA LYS A 257 9.02 -21.49 18.36
C LYS A 257 9.18 -19.98 18.34
N LEU A 258 10.08 -19.49 17.51
CA LEU A 258 10.37 -18.07 17.38
C LEU A 258 9.22 -17.32 16.70
N PHE A 259 8.71 -17.82 15.59
CA PHE A 259 7.56 -17.21 14.92
C PHE A 259 6.29 -17.26 15.77
N ALA A 260 6.07 -18.33 16.54
CA ALA A 260 4.92 -18.45 17.45
C ALA A 260 4.96 -17.43 18.62
N LYS A 261 6.14 -16.90 18.99
CA LYS A 261 6.29 -15.87 20.00
C LYS A 261 5.96 -14.47 19.48
N GLU A 262 5.96 -14.27 18.18
CA GLU A 262 5.75 -12.95 17.55
C GLU A 262 4.27 -12.76 17.18
N PRO A 263 3.53 -11.86 17.87
CA PRO A 263 2.08 -11.72 17.68
C PRO A 263 1.65 -11.27 16.28
N VAL A 264 2.59 -10.73 15.50
CA VAL A 264 2.32 -10.28 14.13
C VAL A 264 2.17 -11.46 13.16
N PHE A 265 2.69 -12.64 13.49
CA PHE A 265 2.53 -13.84 12.68
C PHE A 265 1.37 -14.68 13.20
N PRO A 266 0.33 -14.95 12.38
CA PRO A 266 -0.78 -15.80 12.77
C PRO A 266 -0.34 -17.24 13.11
N PRO A 267 -1.09 -17.97 13.96
CA PRO A 267 -0.77 -19.35 14.30
C PRO A 267 -0.61 -20.27 13.08
N THR A 268 -1.43 -20.08 12.04
CA THR A 268 -1.34 -20.83 10.77
C THR A 268 0.02 -20.69 10.12
N PHE A 269 0.63 -19.49 10.17
CA PHE A 269 1.98 -19.27 9.65
C PHE A 269 3.01 -20.14 10.38
N SER A 270 3.01 -20.11 11.71
CA SER A 270 3.94 -20.88 12.54
C SER A 270 3.75 -22.39 12.36
N GLN A 271 2.50 -22.87 12.17
CA GLN A 271 2.20 -24.27 11.88
C GLN A 271 2.79 -24.72 10.55
N LEU A 272 2.63 -23.94 9.48
CA LEU A 272 3.19 -24.24 8.16
C LEU A 272 4.73 -24.23 8.21
N VAL A 273 5.34 -23.25 8.88
CA VAL A 273 6.79 -23.20 9.08
C VAL A 273 7.28 -24.43 9.85
N SER A 274 6.52 -24.91 10.85
CA SER A 274 6.86 -26.12 11.62
C SER A 274 6.98 -27.35 10.72
N VAL A 275 6.09 -27.51 9.76
CA VAL A 275 6.18 -28.62 8.79
C VAL A 275 7.46 -28.55 7.98
N GLY A 276 7.81 -27.36 7.46
CA GLY A 276 9.05 -27.16 6.72
C GLY A 276 10.32 -27.41 7.56
N GLU A 277 10.28 -27.01 8.83
CA GLU A 277 11.40 -27.20 9.75
C GLU A 277 11.60 -28.69 10.08
N GLN A 278 10.52 -29.46 10.30
CA GLN A 278 10.56 -30.88 10.59
C GLN A 278 10.97 -31.73 9.39
N THR A 279 10.57 -31.34 8.19
CA THR A 279 10.86 -32.07 6.94
C THR A 279 12.20 -31.64 6.29
N GLY A 280 12.79 -30.54 6.75
CA GLY A 280 13.98 -29.94 6.14
C GLY A 280 13.71 -29.16 4.85
N ASN A 281 12.42 -29.02 4.43
CA ASN A 281 12.00 -28.39 3.16
C ASN A 281 11.45 -26.99 3.41
N LEU A 282 12.23 -26.09 4.03
CA LEU A 282 11.82 -24.73 4.36
C LEU A 282 11.51 -23.88 3.11
N ASP A 283 12.22 -24.09 2.02
CA ASP A 283 12.03 -23.36 0.76
C ASP A 283 10.66 -23.62 0.13
N GLU A 284 10.27 -24.89 0.01
CA GLU A 284 8.96 -25.28 -0.49
C GLU A 284 7.83 -24.82 0.44
N MET A 285 8.07 -24.89 1.75
CA MET A 285 7.08 -24.48 2.73
C MET A 285 6.88 -22.96 2.72
N PHE A 286 7.92 -22.15 2.70
CA PHE A 286 7.78 -20.70 2.57
C PHE A 286 7.11 -20.30 1.25
N THR A 287 7.37 -21.02 0.16
CA THR A 287 6.67 -20.81 -1.12
C THR A 287 5.17 -21.11 -1.00
N SER A 288 4.82 -22.19 -0.30
CA SER A 288 3.43 -22.57 -0.04
C SER A 288 2.73 -21.58 0.88
N VAL A 289 3.40 -21.12 1.94
CA VAL A 289 2.92 -20.04 2.81
C VAL A 289 2.67 -18.75 2.03
N SER A 290 3.59 -18.37 1.14
CA SER A 290 3.40 -17.19 0.28
C SER A 290 2.13 -17.30 -0.55
N ARG A 291 1.92 -18.46 -1.20
CA ARG A 291 0.72 -18.71 -2.02
C ARG A 291 -0.55 -18.67 -1.18
N TYR A 292 -0.58 -19.32 -0.05
CA TYR A 292 -1.72 -19.32 0.86
C TYR A 292 -2.10 -17.88 1.27
N TYR A 293 -1.13 -17.07 1.69
CA TYR A 293 -1.42 -15.70 2.10
C TYR A 293 -1.69 -14.75 0.92
N GLU A 294 -1.26 -15.06 -0.29
CA GLU A 294 -1.71 -14.36 -1.51
C GLU A 294 -3.20 -14.61 -1.79
N GLU A 295 -3.66 -15.85 -1.66
CA GLU A 295 -5.07 -16.22 -1.81
C GLU A 295 -5.94 -15.59 -0.71
N GLU A 296 -5.45 -15.62 0.54
CA GLU A 296 -6.08 -14.96 1.67
C GLU A 296 -6.16 -13.43 1.51
N PHE A 297 -5.11 -12.82 0.96
CA PHE A 297 -5.11 -11.40 0.61
C PHE A 297 -6.14 -11.11 -0.48
N ASP A 298 -6.18 -11.93 -1.52
CA ASP A 298 -7.14 -11.78 -2.61
C ASP A 298 -8.57 -11.84 -2.10
N THR A 299 -8.87 -12.79 -1.21
CA THR A 299 -10.16 -12.92 -0.53
C THR A 299 -10.48 -11.70 0.37
N ALA A 300 -9.50 -11.21 1.11
CA ALA A 300 -9.69 -10.04 1.97
C ALA A 300 -10.01 -8.76 1.16
N VAL A 301 -9.39 -8.58 -0.01
CA VAL A 301 -9.69 -7.46 -0.93
C VAL A 301 -11.10 -7.57 -1.50
N ASP A 302 -11.52 -8.77 -1.87
CA ASP A 302 -12.87 -9.01 -2.43
C ASP A 302 -13.95 -8.77 -1.35
N ASN A 303 -13.71 -9.24 -0.12
CA ASN A 303 -14.58 -8.98 1.04
C ASN A 303 -14.64 -7.48 1.38
N MET A 304 -13.51 -6.76 1.33
CA MET A 304 -13.49 -5.32 1.53
C MET A 304 -14.36 -4.60 0.50
N SER A 305 -14.25 -4.99 -0.77
CA SER A 305 -15.04 -4.40 -1.86
C SER A 305 -16.54 -4.60 -1.63
N SER A 306 -16.95 -5.80 -1.19
CA SER A 306 -18.34 -6.13 -0.87
C SER A 306 -18.91 -5.33 0.32
N LEU A 307 -18.07 -5.01 1.32
CA LEU A 307 -18.48 -4.22 2.49
C LEU A 307 -18.58 -2.72 2.17
N ILE A 308 -17.82 -2.21 1.23
CA ILE A 308 -17.84 -0.79 0.86
C ILE A 308 -19.19 -0.41 0.24
N GLU A 309 -19.79 -1.30 -0.55
CA GLU A 309 -21.06 -1.01 -1.25
C GLU A 309 -22.23 -0.66 -0.29
N PRO A 310 -22.57 -1.48 0.73
CA PRO A 310 -23.59 -1.11 1.72
C PRO A 310 -23.25 0.18 2.48
N ILE A 311 -21.99 0.39 2.83
CA ILE A 311 -21.53 1.60 3.52
C ILE A 311 -21.77 2.83 2.63
N MET A 312 -21.48 2.73 1.34
CA MET A 312 -21.70 3.81 0.39
C MET A 312 -23.19 4.11 0.20
N ILE A 313 -24.06 3.09 0.14
CA ILE A 313 -25.51 3.28 0.05
C ILE A 313 -26.03 4.03 1.28
N VAL A 314 -25.63 3.62 2.49
CA VAL A 314 -26.04 4.30 3.73
C VAL A 314 -25.51 5.73 3.77
N PHE A 315 -24.25 5.94 3.41
CA PHE A 315 -23.65 7.27 3.36
C PHE A 315 -24.37 8.19 2.38
N MET A 316 -24.58 7.74 1.14
CA MET A 316 -25.28 8.51 0.10
C MET A 316 -26.73 8.77 0.49
N GLY A 317 -27.43 7.77 1.02
CA GLY A 317 -28.81 7.90 1.49
C GLY A 317 -28.94 8.92 2.61
N THR A 318 -28.04 8.86 3.59
CA THR A 318 -28.01 9.82 4.72
C THR A 318 -27.69 11.24 4.22
N MET A 319 -26.71 11.36 3.33
CA MET A 319 -26.30 12.65 2.77
C MET A 319 -27.43 13.30 1.95
N ILE A 320 -28.00 12.57 0.99
CA ILE A 320 -29.06 13.07 0.12
C ILE A 320 -30.35 13.29 0.93
N GLY A 321 -30.73 12.34 1.78
CA GLY A 321 -31.87 12.44 2.67
C GLY A 321 -31.77 13.63 3.61
N GLY A 322 -30.62 13.86 4.21
CA GLY A 322 -30.38 15.03 5.06
C GLY A 322 -30.50 16.36 4.31
N LEU A 323 -29.95 16.45 3.09
CA LEU A 323 -30.11 17.62 2.23
C LEU A 323 -31.59 17.84 1.85
N MET A 324 -32.28 16.78 1.48
CA MET A 324 -33.72 16.88 1.13
C MET A 324 -34.59 17.35 2.32
N ILE A 325 -34.38 16.77 3.50
CA ILE A 325 -35.10 17.20 4.72
C ILE A 325 -34.82 18.67 4.98
N ALA A 326 -33.59 19.12 4.90
CA ALA A 326 -33.26 20.53 5.13
C ALA A 326 -33.82 21.47 4.09
N MET A 327 -33.97 21.03 2.82
CA MET A 327 -34.55 21.85 1.76
C MET A 327 -36.08 21.87 1.78
N TYR A 328 -36.75 20.75 2.14
CA TYR A 328 -38.20 20.64 2.15
C TYR A 328 -38.85 21.06 3.48
N SER A 329 -38.09 20.91 4.62
CA SER A 329 -38.57 21.31 5.94
C SER A 329 -39.18 22.72 5.99
N PRO A 330 -38.57 23.73 5.36
CA PRO A 330 -39.13 25.07 5.28
C PRO A 330 -40.47 25.11 4.51
N ILE A 331 -40.61 24.38 3.41
CA ILE A 331 -41.82 24.38 2.58
C ILE A 331 -43.04 23.89 3.38
N PHE A 332 -42.83 22.84 4.19
CA PHE A 332 -43.90 22.32 5.06
C PHE A 332 -44.28 23.28 6.18
N ASN A 333 -43.31 24.05 6.72
CA ASN A 333 -43.60 25.03 7.77
C ASN A 333 -44.32 26.26 7.25
N VAL A 334 -44.04 26.72 6.02
CA VAL A 334 -44.82 27.84 5.40
C VAL A 334 -46.26 27.42 5.14
N GLY A 335 -46.50 26.18 4.68
CA GLY A 335 -47.85 25.65 4.50
C GLY A 335 -48.68 25.64 5.79
N ALA A 336 -48.05 25.38 6.94
CA ALA A 336 -48.69 25.43 8.26
C ALA A 336 -49.01 26.86 8.75
N ILE A 337 -48.24 27.86 8.30
CA ILE A 337 -48.43 29.28 8.69
C ILE A 337 -49.47 29.98 7.80
N VAL A 338 -49.60 29.62 6.53
CA VAL A 338 -50.52 30.23 5.58
C VAL A 338 -51.90 29.53 5.62
N GLY A 339 -51.96 28.30 6.13
CA GLY A 339 -53.18 27.48 6.23
C GLY A 339 -53.87 27.51 7.60
N GLY A 340 -53.37 28.27 8.59
CA GLY A 340 -54.01 28.57 9.87
C GLY A 340 -54.33 30.05 9.94
#